data_6985643c2082b1dc4152ebca6321b329
#
_entry.id   6985643c2082b1dc4152ebca6321b329
#
_cell.length_a   1.000
_cell.length_b   1.000
_cell.length_c   1.000
_cell.angle_alpha   90.00
_cell.angle_beta   90.00
_cell.angle_gamma   90.00
#
_symmetry.space_group_name_H-M   'P 1'
#
loop_
_entity.id
_entity.type
_entity.pdbx_description
1 polymer ?
#
loop_
_entity_poly.entity_id
_entity_poly.type
_entity_poly.pdbx_seq_one_letter_code
_entity_poly.pdbx_strand_id
1 'polypeptide(L)' 'LKENYYEFINRYRLEEFKRLIDEGEYKKYTLTALSEKCGFKKSSFFSTFRRVEGMTPTEYMKKVKR' A
#
# COMPACT_ATOMS: atom_id res chain seq x y z
N LEU A 1 17.23 12.76 8.22
CA LEU A 1 16.18 13.41 7.45
C LEU A 1 14.90 13.49 8.22
N LYS A 2 14.31 14.65 8.22
CA LYS A 2 13.01 14.81 8.84
C LYS A 2 11.93 14.58 7.81
N GLU A 3 10.97 13.73 8.13
CA GLU A 3 9.79 13.65 7.30
C GLU A 3 8.67 14.42 8.00
N ASN A 4 7.78 15.04 7.23
CA ASN A 4 6.67 15.77 7.81
C ASN A 4 5.59 14.76 8.23
N TYR A 5 4.57 15.26 8.94
CA TYR A 5 3.51 14.41 9.44
C TYR A 5 2.83 13.62 8.34
N TYR A 6 2.57 14.28 7.22
CA TYR A 6 1.89 13.67 6.09
C TYR A 6 2.70 12.50 5.50
N GLU A 7 4.01 12.72 5.34
CA GLU A 7 4.90 11.67 4.85
C GLU A 7 4.97 10.50 5.83
N PHE A 8 5.01 10.80 7.11
CA PHE A 8 5.03 9.78 8.13
C PHE A 8 3.77 8.91 8.08
N ILE A 9 2.60 9.56 7.98
CA ILE A 9 1.33 8.82 7.93
C ILE A 9 1.25 7.96 6.68
N ASN A 10 1.67 8.51 5.53
CA ASN A 10 1.66 7.72 4.30
C ASN A 10 2.58 6.52 4.38
N ARG A 11 3.76 6.69 4.95
CA ARG A 11 4.69 5.57 5.12
C ARG A 11 4.09 4.50 6.03
N TYR A 12 3.47 4.93 7.11
CA TYR A 12 2.83 4.00 8.04
C TYR A 12 1.72 3.22 7.32
N ARG A 13 0.90 3.91 6.56
CA ARG A 13 -0.20 3.27 5.82
C ARG A 13 0.31 2.30 4.77
N LEU A 14 1.42 2.63 4.11
CA LEU A 14 2.01 1.73 3.12
C LEU A 14 2.55 0.47 3.77
N GLU A 15 3.17 0.59 4.93
CA GLU A 15 3.65 -0.56 5.66
C GLU A 15 2.50 -1.48 6.07
N GLU A 16 1.37 -0.89 6.50
CA GLU A 16 0.19 -1.67 6.84
C GLU A 16 -0.37 -2.39 5.62
N PHE A 17 -0.41 -1.71 4.49
CA PHE A 17 -0.88 -2.32 3.25
C PHE A 17 0.00 -3.51 2.87
N LYS A 18 1.32 -3.32 2.92
CA LYS A 18 2.25 -4.40 2.57
C LYS A 18 2.10 -5.59 3.53
N ARG A 19 1.87 -5.31 4.80
CA ARG A 19 1.66 -6.37 5.78
C ARG A 19 0.42 -7.19 5.43
N LEU A 20 -0.67 -6.52 5.05
CA LEU A 20 -1.88 -7.23 4.67
C LEU A 20 -1.65 -8.10 3.43
N ILE A 21 -0.90 -7.59 2.46
CA ILE A 21 -0.57 -8.39 1.28
C ILE A 21 0.27 -9.62 1.68
N ASP A 22 1.27 -9.40 2.53
CA ASP A 22 2.14 -10.48 2.97
C ASP A 22 1.37 -11.56 3.74
N GLU A 23 0.29 -11.17 4.41
CA GLU A 23 -0.56 -12.10 5.15
C GLU A 23 -1.61 -12.79 4.28
N GLY A 24 -1.64 -12.49 2.99
CA GLY A 24 -2.53 -13.16 2.07
C GLY A 24 -3.93 -12.58 1.99
N GLU A 25 -4.15 -11.37 2.51
CA GLU A 25 -5.48 -10.75 2.48
C GLU A 25 -5.95 -10.44 1.06
N TYR A 26 -5.02 -10.37 0.09
CA TYR A 26 -5.40 -10.15 -1.31
C TYR A 26 -6.27 -11.28 -1.86
N LYS A 27 -6.31 -12.41 -1.18
CA LYS A 27 -7.17 -13.53 -1.59
C LYS A 27 -8.63 -13.28 -1.25
N LYS A 28 -8.89 -12.38 -0.32
CA LYS A 28 -10.24 -12.09 0.16
C LYS A 28 -10.76 -10.74 -0.30
N TYR A 29 -9.86 -9.79 -0.52
CA TYR A 29 -10.23 -8.40 -0.80
C TYR A 29 -9.47 -7.88 -2.00
N THR A 30 -10.06 -6.90 -2.68
CA THR A 30 -9.37 -6.22 -3.78
C THR A 30 -8.27 -5.33 -3.20
N LEU A 31 -7.31 -4.97 -4.04
CA LEU A 31 -6.24 -4.06 -3.60
C LEU A 31 -6.82 -2.71 -3.19
N THR A 32 -7.85 -2.24 -3.91
CA THR A 32 -8.51 -0.99 -3.56
C THR A 32 -9.14 -1.08 -2.17
N ALA A 33 -9.84 -2.18 -1.89
CA ALA A 33 -10.45 -2.36 -0.57
C ALA A 33 -9.40 -2.38 0.52
N LEU A 34 -8.28 -3.07 0.28
CA LEU A 34 -7.21 -3.11 1.28
C LEU A 34 -6.59 -1.74 1.51
N SER A 35 -6.42 -0.96 0.44
CA SER A 35 -5.85 0.38 0.59
C SER A 35 -6.76 1.27 1.41
N GLU A 36 -8.08 1.14 1.22
CA GLU A 36 -9.05 1.92 1.99
C GLU A 36 -9.03 1.52 3.46
N LYS A 37 -8.85 0.24 3.74
CA LYS A 37 -8.72 -0.23 5.12
C LYS A 37 -7.50 0.39 5.80
N CYS A 38 -6.48 0.69 5.03
CA CYS A 38 -5.28 1.32 5.56
C CYS A 38 -5.38 2.84 5.65
N GLY A 39 -6.49 3.41 5.19
CA GLY A 39 -6.71 4.84 5.30
C GLY A 39 -6.39 5.66 4.07
N PHE A 40 -6.08 5.00 2.95
CA PHE A 40 -5.81 5.72 1.71
C PHE A 40 -7.08 6.12 1.00
N LYS A 41 -7.00 7.24 0.30
CA LYS A 41 -8.02 7.62 -0.65
C LYS A 41 -7.74 6.89 -1.96
N LYS A 42 -8.80 6.39 -2.59
CA LYS A 42 -8.70 5.67 -3.84
C LYS A 42 -7.91 6.46 -4.89
N SER A 43 -8.14 7.76 -4.95
CA SER A 43 -7.55 8.60 -5.99
C SER A 43 -6.04 8.81 -5.86
N SER A 44 -5.47 8.57 -4.70
CA SER A 44 -4.04 8.85 -4.49
C SER A 44 -3.22 7.61 -4.14
N PHE A 45 -3.87 6.49 -3.90
CA PHE A 45 -3.18 5.29 -3.44
C PHE A 45 -2.13 4.80 -4.43
N PHE A 46 -2.52 4.61 -5.69
CA PHE A 46 -1.60 4.05 -6.68
C PHE A 46 -0.38 4.94 -6.91
N SER A 47 -0.59 6.23 -7.04
CA SER A 47 0.53 7.14 -7.29
C SER A 47 1.45 7.22 -6.09
N THR A 48 0.89 7.24 -4.87
CA THR A 48 1.69 7.27 -3.66
C THR A 48 2.50 5.98 -3.52
N PHE A 49 1.86 4.83 -3.72
CA PHE A 49 2.55 3.56 -3.60
C PHE A 49 3.71 3.48 -4.60
N ARG A 50 3.44 3.80 -5.87
CA ARG A 50 4.46 3.74 -6.90
C ARG A 50 5.62 4.68 -6.62
N ARG A 51 5.33 5.88 -6.15
CA ARG A 51 6.36 6.85 -5.84
C ARG A 51 7.29 6.38 -4.73
N VAL A 52 6.71 5.80 -3.68
CA VAL A 52 7.49 5.41 -2.51
C VAL A 52 8.14 4.04 -2.70
N GLU A 53 7.42 3.09 -3.29
CA GLU A 53 7.91 1.70 -3.38
C GLU A 53 8.64 1.38 -4.68
N GLY A 54 8.52 2.24 -5.68
CA GLY A 54 9.18 2.01 -6.97
C GLY A 54 8.48 1.01 -7.86
N MET A 55 7.31 0.56 -7.48
CA MET A 55 6.52 -0.38 -8.27
C MET A 55 5.05 -0.17 -7.94
N THR A 56 4.17 -0.70 -8.79
CA THR A 56 2.73 -0.59 -8.52
C THR A 56 2.30 -1.60 -7.46
N PRO A 57 1.15 -1.35 -6.79
CA PRO A 57 0.64 -2.33 -5.83
C PRO A 57 0.41 -3.70 -6.46
N THR A 58 -0.03 -3.74 -7.72
CA THR A 58 -0.26 -5.00 -8.42
C THR A 58 1.05 -5.76 -8.61
N GLU A 59 2.11 -5.03 -8.98
CA GLU A 59 3.43 -5.65 -9.12
C GLU A 59 3.93 -6.18 -7.78
N TYR A 60 3.70 -5.44 -6.72
CA TYR A 60 4.10 -5.89 -5.39
C TYR A 60 3.35 -7.16 -5.00
N MET A 61 2.04 -7.19 -5.23
CA MET A 61 1.23 -8.36 -4.92
C MET A 61 1.74 -9.59 -5.68
N LYS A 62 2.03 -9.44 -6.96
CA LYS A 62 2.52 -10.57 -7.77
C LYS A 62 3.84 -11.10 -7.26
N LYS A 63 4.68 -10.20 -6.78
CA LYS A 63 5.97 -10.55 -6.23
C LYS A 63 5.83 -11.40 -4.97
N VAL A 64 4.88 -11.05 -4.12
CA VAL A 64 4.61 -11.78 -2.88
C VAL A 64 3.89 -13.10 -3.16
N LYS A 65 2.98 -13.06 -4.10
CA LYS A 65 2.06 -14.15 -4.38
C LYS A 65 2.73 -15.43 -4.88
N ARG A 66 3.70 -15.28 -5.76
CA ARG A 66 4.31 -16.39 -6.50
C ARG A 66 3.71 -17.77 -6.30
#